data_4d5183367631f6f66a6f12e45f1ac31e
#
_entry.id   4d5183367631f6f66a6f12e45f1ac31e
#
_cell.length_a   1.000
_cell.length_b   1.000
_cell.length_c   1.000
_cell.angle_alpha   90.00
_cell.angle_beta   90.00
_cell.angle_gamma   90.00
#
_symmetry.space_group_name_H-M   'P 1'
#
loop_
_entity.id
_entity.type
_entity.pdbx_description
1 polymer ?
#
loop_
_entity_poly.entity_id
_entity_poly.type
_entity_poly.pdbx_seq_one_letter_code
_entity_poly.pdbx_strand_id
1 'polypeptide(L)'
;ATMFAAGMDPLVGSAIVLLGAGSGCLGSTVNPFATGVALSALPEGVAANNGLVILIAVVLWLTTYAISTLFVVMYAKKVKKDKGSTILSLREQKEAEEAFGQFVEQNSTKAKLTGKQKVTLILFALTFVIMIIGFIPWESFGITFFNGFTGWLTGAPLGSWYFMESALWFLIMSIVIAVVN
;
A
#
# COMPACT_ATOMS: atom_id res chain seq x y z
N ALA A 1 16.08 6.06 -2.14
CA ALA A 1 16.44 7.49 -2.13
C ALA A 1 15.96 8.19 -0.86
N THR A 2 14.66 8.21 -0.52
CA THR A 2 14.11 8.96 0.64
C THR A 2 14.71 8.52 1.97
N MET A 3 14.87 7.22 2.21
CA MET A 3 15.50 6.70 3.43
C MET A 3 16.98 7.02 3.49
N PHE A 4 17.68 6.98 2.35
CA PHE A 4 19.06 7.39 2.22
C PHE A 4 19.24 8.88 2.56
N ALA A 5 18.38 9.75 2.06
CA ALA A 5 18.33 11.17 2.40
C ALA A 5 18.09 11.43 3.91
N ALA A 6 17.39 10.53 4.58
CA ALA A 6 17.15 10.57 6.03
C ALA A 6 18.32 10.01 6.86
N GLY A 7 19.44 9.65 6.21
CA GLY A 7 20.64 9.12 6.86
C GLY A 7 20.57 7.63 7.22
N MET A 8 19.66 6.90 6.56
CA MET A 8 19.52 5.46 6.70
C MET A 8 20.04 4.77 5.43
N ASP A 9 20.36 3.48 5.51
CA ASP A 9 20.73 2.73 4.31
C ASP A 9 19.52 2.43 3.41
N PRO A 10 19.74 2.10 2.13
CA PRO A 10 18.67 1.78 1.20
C PRO A 10 17.89 0.51 1.56
N LEU A 11 18.50 -0.38 2.36
CA LEU A 11 17.87 -1.61 2.83
C LEU A 11 16.66 -1.33 3.72
N VAL A 12 16.70 -0.24 4.53
CA VAL A 12 15.55 0.21 5.32
C VAL A 12 14.36 0.52 4.41
N GLY A 13 14.61 1.22 3.29
CA GLY A 13 13.56 1.52 2.32
C GLY A 13 12.96 0.27 1.66
N SER A 14 13.81 -0.66 1.23
CA SER A 14 13.38 -1.93 0.66
C SER A 14 12.60 -2.78 1.67
N ALA A 15 13.07 -2.83 2.93
CA ALA A 15 12.39 -3.56 3.99
C ALA A 15 11.00 -2.97 4.30
N ILE A 16 10.83 -1.65 4.32
CA ILE A 16 9.52 -1.01 4.50
C ILE A 16 8.55 -1.44 3.41
N VAL A 17 9.00 -1.43 2.16
CA VAL A 17 8.13 -1.80 1.02
C VAL A 17 7.79 -3.28 1.05
N LEU A 18 8.80 -4.15 1.16
CA LEU A 18 8.61 -5.61 1.09
C LEU A 18 7.84 -6.16 2.30
N LEU A 19 8.22 -5.77 3.51
CA LEU A 19 7.56 -6.25 4.72
C LEU A 19 6.18 -5.60 4.90
N GLY A 20 6.03 -4.33 4.47
CA GLY A 20 4.73 -3.66 4.46
C GLY A 20 3.75 -4.30 3.48
N ALA A 21 4.18 -4.56 2.25
CA ALA A 21 3.38 -5.26 1.26
C ALA A 21 3.08 -6.72 1.69
N GLY A 22 4.08 -7.45 2.19
CA GLY A 22 3.92 -8.83 2.66
C GLY A 22 2.93 -8.95 3.82
N SER A 23 3.03 -8.08 4.83
CA SER A 23 2.07 -8.07 5.94
C SER A 23 0.65 -7.66 5.48
N GLY A 24 0.55 -6.74 4.52
CA GLY A 24 -0.73 -6.36 3.91
C GLY A 24 -1.38 -7.52 3.14
N CYS A 25 -0.60 -8.31 2.41
CA CYS A 25 -1.09 -9.50 1.71
C CYS A 25 -1.62 -10.57 2.67
N LEU A 26 -0.91 -10.82 3.78
CA LEU A 26 -1.35 -11.77 4.81
C LEU A 26 -2.63 -11.31 5.52
N GLY A 27 -2.79 -10.00 5.68
CA GLY A 27 -3.97 -9.40 6.31
C GLY A 27 -5.12 -9.08 5.36
N SER A 28 -5.15 -9.70 4.21
CA SER A 28 -6.10 -9.42 3.13
C SER A 28 -7.53 -9.86 3.50
N THR A 29 -8.16 -9.11 4.40
CA THR A 29 -9.49 -9.41 4.94
C THR A 29 -10.61 -9.18 3.92
N VAL A 30 -10.41 -8.24 3.01
CA VAL A 30 -11.42 -7.77 2.04
C VAL A 30 -10.94 -7.99 0.59
N ASN A 31 -9.80 -8.65 0.39
CA ASN A 31 -9.27 -8.87 -0.93
C ASN A 31 -9.98 -10.06 -1.60
N PRO A 32 -10.79 -9.83 -2.64
CA PRO A 32 -11.49 -10.89 -3.35
C PRO A 32 -10.54 -11.89 -4.03
N PHE A 33 -9.29 -11.50 -4.30
CA PHE A 33 -8.32 -12.36 -4.99
C PHE A 33 -7.73 -13.43 -4.10
N ALA A 34 -7.29 -13.08 -2.89
CA ALA A 34 -6.69 -14.06 -2.00
C ALA A 34 -7.79 -14.86 -1.28
N THR A 35 -8.67 -14.17 -0.57
CA THR A 35 -9.70 -14.78 0.27
C THR A 35 -10.85 -15.35 -0.58
N GLY A 36 -11.30 -14.63 -1.60
CA GLY A 36 -12.38 -15.06 -2.48
C GLY A 36 -12.02 -16.30 -3.29
N VAL A 37 -10.81 -16.37 -3.87
CA VAL A 37 -10.33 -17.56 -4.59
C VAL A 37 -10.14 -18.74 -3.64
N ALA A 38 -9.61 -18.52 -2.44
CA ALA A 38 -9.47 -19.58 -1.45
C ALA A 38 -10.84 -20.14 -1.02
N LEU A 39 -11.83 -19.30 -0.83
CA LEU A 39 -13.20 -19.71 -0.50
C LEU A 39 -13.89 -20.42 -1.65
N SER A 40 -13.68 -20.01 -2.91
CA SER A 40 -14.24 -20.66 -4.08
C SER A 40 -13.63 -22.03 -4.37
N ALA A 41 -12.44 -22.32 -3.86
CA ALA A 41 -11.77 -23.61 -3.98
C ALA A 41 -12.22 -24.65 -2.93
N LEU A 42 -13.11 -24.27 -2.02
CA LEU A 42 -13.66 -25.20 -1.02
C LEU A 42 -14.54 -26.26 -1.71
N PRO A 43 -14.51 -27.53 -1.25
CA PRO A 43 -15.39 -28.57 -1.75
C PRO A 43 -16.88 -28.23 -1.58
N GLU A 44 -17.71 -28.72 -2.49
CA GLU A 44 -19.18 -28.57 -2.37
C GLU A 44 -19.68 -29.08 -1.03
N GLY A 45 -20.49 -28.29 -0.34
CA GLY A 45 -21.06 -28.59 0.97
C GLY A 45 -20.23 -28.14 2.17
N VAL A 46 -19.03 -27.58 1.95
CA VAL A 46 -18.24 -26.94 3.02
C VAL A 46 -18.56 -25.45 3.08
N ALA A 47 -19.29 -25.05 4.11
CA ALA A 47 -19.57 -23.64 4.37
C ALA A 47 -18.42 -23.02 5.18
N ALA A 48 -17.76 -22.02 4.62
CA ALA A 48 -16.78 -21.23 5.37
C ALA A 48 -17.50 -20.21 6.29
N ASN A 49 -17.05 -20.10 7.52
CA ASN A 49 -17.47 -19.04 8.39
C ASN A 49 -16.67 -17.77 8.03
N ASN A 50 -17.26 -16.89 7.22
CA ASN A 50 -16.61 -15.66 6.76
C ASN A 50 -16.14 -14.76 7.92
N GLY A 51 -16.89 -14.71 9.02
CA GLY A 51 -16.51 -13.95 10.21
C GLY A 51 -15.22 -14.48 10.84
N LEU A 52 -15.07 -15.80 10.92
CA LEU A 52 -13.86 -16.45 11.43
C LEU A 52 -12.67 -16.24 10.51
N VAL A 53 -12.88 -16.31 9.20
CA VAL A 53 -11.83 -16.04 8.19
C VAL A 53 -11.32 -14.61 8.32
N ILE A 54 -12.21 -13.63 8.43
CA ILE A 54 -11.85 -12.21 8.63
C ILE A 54 -11.10 -12.04 9.95
N LEU A 55 -11.56 -12.63 11.03
CA LEU A 55 -10.92 -12.52 12.34
C LEU A 55 -9.49 -13.07 12.31
N ILE A 56 -9.29 -14.26 11.73
CA ILE A 56 -7.96 -14.86 11.58
C ILE A 56 -7.05 -13.96 10.73
N ALA A 57 -7.55 -13.44 9.63
CA ALA A 57 -6.79 -12.55 8.76
C ALA A 57 -6.38 -11.24 9.48
N VAL A 58 -7.26 -10.64 10.28
CA VAL A 58 -6.94 -9.47 11.10
C VAL A 58 -5.87 -9.78 12.13
N VAL A 59 -5.96 -10.91 12.82
CA VAL A 59 -4.95 -11.33 13.82
C VAL A 59 -3.59 -11.55 13.15
N LEU A 60 -3.55 -12.25 12.04
CA LEU A 60 -2.33 -12.45 11.26
C LEU A 60 -1.73 -11.13 10.78
N TRP A 61 -2.56 -10.22 10.27
CA TRP A 61 -2.11 -8.90 9.84
C TRP A 61 -1.50 -8.10 10.98
N LEU A 62 -2.21 -7.96 12.09
CA LEU A 62 -1.72 -7.20 13.25
C LEU A 62 -0.41 -7.79 13.79
N THR A 63 -0.32 -9.11 13.88
CA THR A 63 0.86 -9.80 14.38
C THR A 63 2.07 -9.60 13.45
N THR A 64 1.90 -9.85 12.17
CA THR A 64 2.99 -9.71 11.19
C THR A 64 3.39 -8.25 10.99
N TYR A 65 2.42 -7.32 10.99
CA TYR A 65 2.68 -5.89 10.91
C TYR A 65 3.47 -5.39 12.14
N ALA A 66 3.09 -5.80 13.35
CA ALA A 66 3.78 -5.42 14.57
C ALA A 66 5.24 -5.93 14.58
N ILE A 67 5.45 -7.22 14.25
CA ILE A 67 6.79 -7.82 14.18
C ILE A 67 7.64 -7.13 13.12
N SER A 68 7.11 -6.96 11.90
CA SER A 68 7.80 -6.32 10.79
C SER A 68 8.18 -4.87 11.11
N THR A 69 7.24 -4.11 11.66
CA THR A 69 7.47 -2.71 12.04
C THR A 69 8.52 -2.61 13.14
N LEU A 70 8.44 -3.45 14.17
CA LEU A 70 9.43 -3.48 15.24
C LEU A 70 10.82 -3.77 14.71
N PHE A 71 10.96 -4.78 13.86
CA PHE A 71 12.24 -5.15 13.23
C PHE A 71 12.81 -3.99 12.41
N VAL A 72 12.02 -3.40 11.51
CA VAL A 72 12.47 -2.29 10.65
C VAL A 72 12.84 -1.07 11.47
N VAL A 73 12.06 -0.72 12.49
CA VAL A 73 12.35 0.45 13.36
C VAL A 73 13.62 0.22 14.18
N MET A 74 13.81 -0.99 14.72
CA MET A 74 15.03 -1.33 15.47
C MET A 74 16.27 -1.25 14.56
N TYR A 75 16.20 -1.83 13.38
CA TYR A 75 17.27 -1.79 12.39
C TYR A 75 17.55 -0.36 11.92
N ALA A 76 16.53 0.40 11.57
CA ALA A 76 16.67 1.80 11.15
C ALA A 76 17.30 2.68 12.23
N LYS A 77 16.91 2.51 13.50
CA LYS A 77 17.52 3.23 14.63
C LYS A 77 18.99 2.84 14.82
N LYS A 78 19.32 1.56 14.68
CA LYS A 78 20.69 1.05 14.79
C LYS A 78 21.59 1.68 13.72
N VAL A 79 21.21 1.62 12.47
CA VAL A 79 21.97 2.17 11.33
C VAL A 79 22.05 3.70 11.39
N LYS A 80 20.97 4.37 11.84
CA LYS A 80 21.00 5.83 12.01
C LYS A 80 21.95 6.29 13.10
N LYS A 81 22.09 5.50 14.17
CA LYS A 81 23.03 5.78 15.28
C LYS A 81 24.48 5.52 14.89
N ASP A 82 24.70 4.45 14.17
CA ASP A 82 26.02 4.02 13.71
C ASP A 82 25.91 3.44 12.30
N LYS A 83 26.39 4.20 11.32
CA LYS A 83 26.39 3.80 9.90
C LYS A 83 27.20 2.54 9.63
N GLY A 84 28.22 2.25 10.44
CA GLY A 84 29.00 1.02 10.35
C GLY A 84 28.27 -0.24 10.79
N SER A 85 27.12 -0.09 11.46
CA SER A 85 26.28 -1.21 11.94
C SER A 85 25.31 -1.77 10.88
N THR A 86 25.37 -1.26 9.65
CA THR A 86 24.61 -1.82 8.53
C THR A 86 25.05 -3.25 8.21
N ILE A 87 24.12 -4.06 7.68
CA ILE A 87 24.42 -5.41 7.18
C ILE A 87 24.94 -5.40 5.74
N LEU A 88 24.92 -4.25 5.07
CA LEU A 88 25.47 -4.08 3.73
C LEU A 88 27.00 -4.18 3.76
N SER A 89 27.56 -4.90 2.79
CA SER A 89 29.02 -4.93 2.58
C SER A 89 29.53 -3.54 2.16
N LEU A 90 30.83 -3.30 2.33
CA LEU A 90 31.46 -2.03 1.92
C LEU A 90 31.27 -1.72 0.43
N ARG A 91 31.19 -2.75 -0.39
CA ARG A 91 30.91 -2.61 -1.82
C ARG A 91 29.48 -2.13 -2.07
N GLU A 92 28.50 -2.77 -1.46
CA GLU A 92 27.09 -2.40 -1.58
C GLU A 92 26.82 -0.99 -1.02
N GLN A 93 27.52 -0.60 0.03
CA GLN A 93 27.45 0.77 0.57
C GLN A 93 27.92 1.80 -0.48
N LYS A 94 29.06 1.54 -1.15
CA LYS A 94 29.56 2.42 -2.22
C LYS A 94 28.61 2.47 -3.42
N GLU A 95 28.12 1.32 -3.87
CA GLU A 95 27.14 1.25 -4.97
C GLU A 95 25.84 2.03 -4.60
N ALA A 96 25.40 1.96 -3.35
CA ALA A 96 24.26 2.74 -2.87
C ALA A 96 24.56 4.24 -2.82
N GLU A 97 25.75 4.62 -2.41
CA GLU A 97 26.19 6.02 -2.38
C GLU A 97 26.28 6.61 -3.79
N GLU A 98 26.82 5.88 -4.74
CA GLU A 98 26.88 6.28 -6.15
C GLU A 98 25.46 6.38 -6.76
N ALA A 99 24.57 5.43 -6.48
CA ALA A 99 23.24 5.40 -7.04
C ALA A 99 22.30 6.46 -6.44
N PHE A 100 22.39 6.73 -5.15
CA PHE A 100 21.43 7.59 -4.43
C PHE A 100 22.02 8.93 -3.97
N GLY A 101 23.36 9.05 -3.88
CA GLY A 101 24.03 10.26 -3.43
C GLY A 101 23.75 11.44 -4.35
N GLN A 102 23.93 11.28 -5.64
CA GLN A 102 23.64 12.32 -6.64
C GLN A 102 22.17 12.76 -6.61
N PHE A 103 21.24 11.80 -6.42
CA PHE A 103 19.83 12.09 -6.32
C PHE A 103 19.51 12.92 -5.06
N VAL A 104 20.19 12.65 -3.94
CA VAL A 104 20.03 13.39 -2.70
C VAL A 104 20.60 14.79 -2.81
N GLU A 105 21.78 14.96 -3.41
CA GLU A 105 22.37 16.28 -3.63
C GLU A 105 21.49 17.17 -4.52
N GLN A 106 20.98 16.64 -5.62
CA GLN A 106 20.11 17.37 -6.53
C GLN A 106 18.76 17.77 -5.91
N ASN A 107 18.23 16.95 -4.98
CA ASN A 107 16.92 17.15 -4.36
C ASN A 107 16.97 17.65 -2.91
N SER A 108 18.15 17.90 -2.35
CA SER A 108 18.31 18.39 -0.97
C SER A 108 17.96 19.87 -0.76
N THR A 109 17.83 20.66 -1.83
CA THR A 109 17.14 21.94 -1.75
C THR A 109 15.69 21.69 -1.36
N LYS A 110 15.23 22.27 -0.24
CA LYS A 110 13.85 22.24 0.25
C LYS A 110 12.90 22.77 -0.85
N ALA A 111 12.64 21.94 -1.84
CA ALA A 111 11.72 22.26 -2.92
C ALA A 111 10.32 22.36 -2.30
N LYS A 112 9.79 23.57 -2.20
CA LYS A 112 8.38 23.76 -1.87
C LYS A 112 7.57 23.15 -2.99
N LEU A 113 6.66 22.24 -2.63
CA LEU A 113 5.73 21.63 -3.58
C LEU A 113 4.99 22.72 -4.35
N THR A 114 5.04 22.66 -5.66
CA THR A 114 4.26 23.55 -6.52
C THR A 114 2.76 23.29 -6.35
N GLY A 115 1.91 24.24 -6.72
CA GLY A 115 0.45 24.08 -6.67
C GLY A 115 -0.01 22.81 -7.41
N LYS A 116 0.52 22.54 -8.60
CA LYS A 116 0.23 21.34 -9.39
C LYS A 116 0.62 20.06 -8.67
N GLN A 117 1.82 19.99 -8.09
CA GLN A 117 2.27 18.83 -7.32
C GLN A 117 1.39 18.53 -6.10
N LYS A 118 0.88 19.59 -5.41
CA LYS A 118 -0.07 19.40 -4.31
C LYS A 118 -1.38 18.81 -4.80
N VAL A 119 -1.92 19.31 -5.92
CA VAL A 119 -3.15 18.77 -6.52
C VAL A 119 -2.95 17.32 -6.94
N THR A 120 -1.83 16.99 -7.57
CA THR A 120 -1.48 15.61 -7.95
C THR A 120 -1.44 14.69 -6.75
N LEU A 121 -0.82 15.10 -5.63
CA LEU A 121 -0.79 14.30 -4.41
C LEU A 121 -2.17 14.11 -3.79
N ILE A 122 -3.02 15.14 -3.82
CA ILE A 122 -4.40 15.04 -3.33
C ILE A 122 -5.20 14.06 -4.20
N LEU A 123 -5.13 14.19 -5.52
CA LEU A 123 -5.81 13.27 -6.45
C LEU A 123 -5.32 11.84 -6.27
N PHE A 124 -4.02 11.63 -6.10
CA PHE A 124 -3.44 10.34 -5.83
C PHE A 124 -3.96 9.73 -4.52
N ALA A 125 -3.98 10.51 -3.44
CA ALA A 125 -4.55 10.05 -2.17
C ALA A 125 -6.05 9.73 -2.28
N LEU A 126 -6.83 10.58 -2.95
CA LEU A 126 -8.26 10.36 -3.19
C LEU A 126 -8.53 9.09 -4.00
N THR A 127 -7.64 8.74 -4.94
CA THR A 127 -7.76 7.50 -5.71
C THR A 127 -7.81 6.27 -4.80
N PHE A 128 -6.91 6.20 -3.82
CA PHE A 128 -6.88 5.10 -2.85
C PHE A 128 -8.05 5.14 -1.87
N VAL A 129 -8.45 6.32 -1.40
CA VAL A 129 -9.59 6.46 -0.49
C VAL A 129 -10.87 5.95 -1.17
N ILE A 130 -11.12 6.35 -2.40
CA ILE A 130 -12.31 5.90 -3.15
C ILE A 130 -12.23 4.41 -3.46
N MET A 131 -11.05 3.86 -3.79
CA MET A 131 -10.86 2.42 -3.96
C MET A 131 -11.24 1.66 -2.69
N ILE A 132 -10.77 2.10 -1.51
CA ILE A 132 -11.11 1.47 -0.22
C ILE A 132 -12.63 1.51 0.00
N ILE A 133 -13.27 2.65 -0.25
CA ILE A 133 -14.73 2.80 -0.14
C ILE A 133 -15.43 1.84 -1.12
N GLY A 134 -14.87 1.64 -2.31
CA GLY A 134 -15.41 0.73 -3.33
C GLY A 134 -15.42 -0.74 -2.89
N PHE A 135 -14.45 -1.16 -2.09
CA PHE A 135 -14.33 -2.55 -1.60
C PHE A 135 -15.17 -2.87 -0.35
N ILE A 136 -15.55 -1.86 0.43
CA ILE A 136 -16.33 -2.09 1.66
C ILE A 136 -17.77 -2.47 1.27
N PRO A 137 -18.28 -3.66 1.68
CA PRO A 137 -19.64 -4.10 1.35
C PRO A 137 -20.68 -3.35 2.21
N TRP A 138 -21.00 -2.13 1.81
CA TRP A 138 -21.85 -1.21 2.57
C TRP A 138 -23.26 -1.78 2.84
N GLU A 139 -23.81 -2.54 1.90
CA GLU A 139 -25.11 -3.20 2.07
C GLU A 139 -25.12 -4.15 3.26
N SER A 140 -24.03 -4.85 3.54
CA SER A 140 -23.91 -5.74 4.69
C SER A 140 -24.00 -4.99 6.02
N PHE A 141 -23.78 -3.68 6.01
CA PHE A 141 -23.91 -2.78 7.16
C PHE A 141 -25.24 -2.01 7.15
N GLY A 142 -26.16 -2.31 6.22
CA GLY A 142 -27.44 -1.63 6.08
C GLY A 142 -27.35 -0.24 5.41
N ILE A 143 -26.19 0.10 4.83
CA ILE A 143 -25.97 1.37 4.15
C ILE A 143 -26.22 1.19 2.65
N THR A 144 -27.36 1.69 2.16
CA THR A 144 -27.79 1.59 0.77
C THR A 144 -27.50 2.84 -0.06
N PHE A 145 -26.95 3.88 0.55
CA PHE A 145 -26.67 5.17 -0.09
C PHE A 145 -25.82 5.04 -1.37
N PHE A 146 -24.87 4.10 -1.37
CA PHE A 146 -23.93 3.93 -2.48
C PHE A 146 -24.49 3.09 -3.65
N ASN A 147 -25.63 2.44 -3.52
CA ASN A 147 -26.13 1.48 -4.49
C ASN A 147 -26.38 2.05 -5.90
N GLY A 148 -26.65 3.33 -6.03
CA GLY A 148 -26.86 4.00 -7.33
C GLY A 148 -25.72 4.92 -7.74
N PHE A 149 -24.69 5.07 -6.90
CA PHE A 149 -23.65 6.05 -7.11
C PHE A 149 -22.42 5.39 -7.78
N THR A 150 -21.91 5.96 -8.84
CA THR A 150 -20.72 5.51 -9.59
C THR A 150 -20.84 4.26 -10.47
N GLY A 151 -21.94 3.52 -10.43
CA GLY A 151 -22.13 2.36 -11.32
C GLY A 151 -22.01 2.69 -12.82
N TRP A 152 -22.34 3.91 -13.21
CA TRP A 152 -22.16 4.41 -14.58
C TRP A 152 -20.69 4.63 -14.96
N LEU A 153 -19.79 4.85 -14.00
CA LEU A 153 -18.37 5.15 -14.25
C LEU A 153 -17.51 3.89 -14.29
N THR A 154 -17.76 2.96 -13.39
CA THR A 154 -16.94 1.76 -13.19
C THR A 154 -17.64 0.46 -13.50
N GLY A 155 -18.94 0.48 -13.82
CA GLY A 155 -19.75 -0.70 -14.08
C GLY A 155 -20.42 -1.30 -12.85
N ALA A 156 -19.93 -1.03 -11.65
CA ALA A 156 -20.55 -1.45 -10.38
C ALA A 156 -20.57 -0.31 -9.36
N PRO A 157 -21.58 -0.25 -8.47
CA PRO A 157 -21.66 0.78 -7.43
C PRO A 157 -20.55 0.59 -6.38
N LEU A 158 -20.26 1.67 -5.65
CA LEU A 158 -19.34 1.63 -4.51
C LEU A 158 -19.85 0.63 -3.46
N GLY A 159 -18.97 -0.27 -3.04
CA GLY A 159 -19.29 -1.36 -2.14
C GLY A 159 -19.45 -2.72 -2.81
N SER A 160 -19.44 -2.73 -4.15
CA SER A 160 -19.53 -3.94 -4.98
C SER A 160 -18.33 -4.07 -5.91
N TRP A 161 -17.27 -3.32 -5.66
CA TRP A 161 -16.09 -3.32 -6.52
C TRP A 161 -15.24 -4.57 -6.34
N TYR A 162 -14.75 -5.05 -7.50
CA TYR A 162 -13.72 -6.09 -7.63
C TYR A 162 -12.53 -5.53 -8.41
N PHE A 163 -11.74 -6.42 -8.99
CA PHE A 163 -10.53 -6.05 -9.72
C PHE A 163 -10.80 -5.13 -10.92
N MET A 164 -11.82 -5.44 -11.68
CA MET A 164 -12.14 -4.74 -12.93
C MET A 164 -12.49 -3.27 -12.67
N GLU A 165 -13.36 -3.02 -11.70
CA GLU A 165 -13.80 -1.67 -11.33
C GLU A 165 -12.64 -0.86 -10.77
N SER A 166 -11.80 -1.49 -9.94
CA SER A 166 -10.60 -0.86 -9.41
C SER A 166 -9.59 -0.52 -10.50
N ALA A 167 -9.33 -1.44 -11.42
CA ALA A 167 -8.42 -1.21 -12.54
C ALA A 167 -8.92 -0.05 -13.42
N LEU A 168 -10.22 -0.02 -13.72
CA LEU A 168 -10.84 1.06 -14.48
C LEU A 168 -10.76 2.39 -13.73
N TRP A 169 -11.01 2.38 -12.42
CA TRP A 169 -10.87 3.58 -11.58
C TRP A 169 -9.45 4.13 -11.60
N PHE A 170 -8.43 3.28 -11.42
CA PHE A 170 -7.03 3.70 -11.50
C PHE A 170 -6.67 4.24 -12.87
N LEU A 171 -7.19 3.64 -13.95
CA LEU A 171 -6.98 4.13 -15.32
C LEU A 171 -7.56 5.54 -15.49
N ILE A 172 -8.81 5.76 -15.07
CA ILE A 172 -9.46 7.08 -15.15
C ILE A 172 -8.66 8.12 -14.36
N MET A 173 -8.29 7.81 -13.11
CA MET A 173 -7.55 8.73 -12.27
C MET A 173 -6.14 9.00 -12.77
N SER A 174 -5.49 8.03 -13.41
CA SER A 174 -4.18 8.25 -14.04
C SER A 174 -4.26 9.24 -15.19
N ILE A 175 -5.32 9.16 -16.00
CA ILE A 175 -5.60 10.12 -17.08
C ILE A 175 -5.86 11.52 -16.51
N VAL A 176 -6.70 11.62 -15.47
CA VAL A 176 -7.00 12.90 -14.81
C VAL A 176 -5.72 13.53 -14.25
N ILE A 177 -4.89 12.75 -13.57
CA ILE A 177 -3.60 13.22 -13.03
C ILE A 177 -2.66 13.67 -14.17
N ALA A 178 -2.61 12.93 -15.26
CA ALA A 178 -1.78 13.29 -16.41
C ALA A 178 -2.22 14.61 -17.08
N VAL A 179 -3.53 14.87 -17.15
CA VAL A 179 -4.08 16.12 -17.72
C VAL A 179 -3.83 17.33 -16.80
N VAL A 180 -3.84 17.13 -15.48
CA VAL A 180 -3.62 18.21 -14.50
C VAL A 180 -2.13 18.60 -14.40
N ASN A 181 -1.22 17.70 -14.69
CA ASN A 181 0.23 17.88 -14.50
C ASN A 181 0.90 18.43 -15.73
#